data_d23d86294306f4a4c3d0a6715c425edb
#
_entry.id   d23d86294306f4a4c3d0a6715c425edb
#
_cell.length_a   1.000
_cell.length_b   1.000
_cell.length_c   1.000
_cell.angle_alpha   90.00
_cell.angle_beta   90.00
_cell.angle_gamma   90.00
#
_symmetry.space_group_name_H-M   'P 1'
#
loop_
_entity.id
_entity.type
_entity.pdbx_description
1 polymer ?
#
loop_
_entity_poly.entity_id
_entity_poly.type
_entity_poly.pdbx_seq_one_letter_code
_entity_poly.pdbx_strand_id
1 'polypeptide(L)'
;MAAANLIENRTFDEIAVGDTASLTRTLTADDIQLFAAVSGDVNPAHLDPVYAETDMFHRVIAHGMWGAGLISAILGTELPGPGAIYLGQSLRFTRPVGVGDTITACVTVAQKRAEHHVIVLDCTCVNQKGETVISGQAEVKAPTEKVSRPRMPLPDVRIASHDRFRQLMARAKDGSACVTAVVHPCSADAMRAVAEAADAGIVVPILIGPAARMTNAAKDAGVDIAAFRVIDVPHSHAAAAEAVARVRAGEAALLMKGSLHTDELMGAVVSSDTGLRTERRISHAYVMDVPGYPRPLIITDAAINIEPTLEDKADIARNAIDLAHVIGIEQPRVAILAAVET
;
A
#
# COMPACT_ATOMS: atom_id res chain seq x y z
N MET A 1 30.75 -24.85 -4.04
CA MET A 1 30.07 -24.23 -2.87
C MET A 1 30.48 -22.78 -2.90
N ALA A 2 29.53 -21.85 -3.08
CA ALA A 2 29.82 -20.42 -2.94
C ALA A 2 30.28 -20.17 -1.51
N ALA A 3 31.38 -19.40 -1.34
CA ALA A 3 31.85 -19.00 -0.02
C ALA A 3 30.67 -18.37 0.74
N ALA A 4 30.38 -18.86 1.93
CA ALA A 4 29.32 -18.32 2.75
C ALA A 4 29.60 -16.82 2.99
N ASN A 5 28.66 -15.95 2.63
CA ASN A 5 28.78 -14.51 2.90
C ASN A 5 28.66 -14.33 4.42
N LEU A 6 29.82 -14.25 5.10
CA LEU A 6 29.91 -14.13 6.56
C LEU A 6 29.99 -12.66 6.96
N ILE A 7 29.40 -12.34 8.10
CA ILE A 7 29.60 -11.09 8.82
C ILE A 7 30.48 -11.42 10.03
N GLU A 8 31.59 -10.71 10.17
CA GLU A 8 32.57 -10.91 11.25
C GLU A 8 32.83 -9.60 11.98
N ASN A 9 33.08 -9.67 13.27
CA ASN A 9 33.48 -8.53 14.04
C ASN A 9 35.02 -8.37 14.09
N ARG A 10 35.44 -7.18 14.52
CA ARG A 10 36.79 -6.89 14.98
C ARG A 10 36.73 -6.65 16.49
N THR A 11 37.48 -7.43 17.25
CA THR A 11 37.55 -7.27 18.70
C THR A 11 38.32 -6.01 19.08
N PHE A 12 38.14 -5.52 20.30
CA PHE A 12 38.88 -4.35 20.79
C PHE A 12 40.37 -4.43 20.54
N ASP A 13 40.98 -5.59 20.73
CA ASP A 13 42.42 -5.79 20.55
C ASP A 13 42.84 -5.78 19.07
N GLU A 14 41.97 -6.24 18.17
CA GLU A 14 42.20 -6.24 16.72
C GLU A 14 42.04 -4.87 16.09
N ILE A 15 41.37 -3.93 16.76
CA ILE A 15 41.10 -2.56 16.24
C ILE A 15 42.28 -1.65 16.53
N ALA A 16 42.74 -0.89 15.53
CA ALA A 16 43.76 0.15 15.67
C ALA A 16 43.17 1.55 15.40
N VAL A 17 43.83 2.58 16.01
CA VAL A 17 43.54 3.97 15.65
C VAL A 17 43.91 4.18 14.18
N GLY A 18 43.04 4.85 13.43
CA GLY A 18 43.17 5.01 11.99
C GLY A 18 42.44 3.94 11.14
N ASP A 19 41.93 2.85 11.75
CA ASP A 19 41.09 1.89 11.04
C ASP A 19 39.82 2.53 10.53
N THR A 20 39.43 2.19 9.30
CA THR A 20 38.26 2.77 8.60
C THR A 20 37.31 1.70 8.09
N ALA A 21 36.06 2.07 8.00
CA ALA A 21 35.05 1.32 7.24
C ALA A 21 34.06 2.29 6.57
N SER A 22 33.46 1.86 5.45
CA SER A 22 32.53 2.71 4.71
C SER A 22 31.38 1.91 4.12
N LEU A 23 30.26 2.61 3.88
CA LEU A 23 29.06 2.09 3.24
C LEU A 23 28.52 3.14 2.27
N THR A 24 28.22 2.73 1.04
CA THR A 24 27.63 3.60 0.03
C THR A 24 26.20 3.17 -0.28
N ARG A 25 25.28 4.13 -0.30
CA ARG A 25 23.88 3.90 -0.67
C ARG A 25 23.31 5.09 -1.42
N THR A 26 22.52 4.82 -2.45
CA THR A 26 21.72 5.83 -3.17
C THR A 26 20.37 5.95 -2.50
N LEU A 27 19.95 7.18 -2.19
CA LEU A 27 18.64 7.47 -1.60
C LEU A 27 17.54 7.26 -2.64
N THR A 28 16.54 6.45 -2.30
CA THR A 28 15.33 6.26 -3.10
C THR A 28 14.13 6.96 -2.46
N ALA A 29 13.05 7.16 -3.23
CA ALA A 29 11.79 7.65 -2.69
C ALA A 29 11.20 6.68 -1.64
N ASP A 30 11.37 5.38 -1.87
CA ASP A 30 10.92 4.34 -0.93
C ASP A 30 11.69 4.39 0.39
N ASP A 31 12.99 4.72 0.39
CA ASP A 31 13.76 4.90 1.63
C ASP A 31 13.18 6.00 2.51
N ILE A 32 12.72 7.11 1.91
CA ILE A 32 12.10 8.23 2.64
C ILE A 32 10.78 7.77 3.28
N GLN A 33 9.93 7.08 2.52
CA GLN A 33 8.64 6.59 3.02
C GLN A 33 8.82 5.53 4.11
N LEU A 34 9.77 4.60 3.93
CA LEU A 34 10.10 3.60 4.94
C LEU A 34 10.63 4.24 6.21
N PHE A 35 11.49 5.26 6.08
CA PHE A 35 12.01 5.99 7.24
C PHE A 35 10.89 6.74 7.98
N ALA A 36 9.99 7.40 7.25
CA ALA A 36 8.81 8.04 7.83
C ALA A 36 7.92 7.03 8.59
N ALA A 37 7.68 5.85 8.01
CA ALA A 37 6.89 4.80 8.63
C ALA A 37 7.50 4.28 9.94
N VAL A 38 8.84 4.17 10.01
CA VAL A 38 9.56 3.67 11.19
C VAL A 38 9.71 4.76 12.25
N SER A 39 10.02 6.01 11.85
CA SER A 39 10.29 7.11 12.77
C SER A 39 9.03 7.84 13.25
N GLY A 40 7.94 7.77 12.48
CA GLY A 40 6.75 8.61 12.68
C GLY A 40 6.93 10.06 12.20
N ASP A 41 8.06 10.41 11.60
CA ASP A 41 8.33 11.76 11.08
C ASP A 41 7.68 11.94 9.71
N VAL A 42 6.50 12.56 9.73
CA VAL A 42 5.67 12.86 8.56
C VAL A 42 5.78 14.33 8.11
N ASN A 43 6.91 14.98 8.39
CA ASN A 43 7.13 16.36 7.96
C ASN A 43 6.95 16.50 6.44
N PRO A 44 6.14 17.47 5.95
CA PRO A 44 5.84 17.60 4.52
C PRO A 44 7.07 17.86 3.64
N ALA A 45 8.17 18.39 4.17
CA ALA A 45 9.44 18.51 3.43
C ALA A 45 9.98 17.15 2.92
N HIS A 46 9.55 16.04 3.54
CA HIS A 46 9.96 14.69 3.18
C HIS A 46 8.93 13.94 2.34
N LEU A 47 7.63 14.24 2.51
CA LEU A 47 6.57 13.39 1.96
C LEU A 47 5.63 14.11 0.97
N ASP A 48 5.62 15.44 0.95
CA ASP A 48 4.73 16.22 0.08
C ASP A 48 5.55 16.96 -0.99
N PRO A 49 5.56 16.48 -2.26
CA PRO A 49 6.30 17.13 -3.34
C PRO A 49 5.84 18.57 -3.62
N VAL A 50 4.54 18.88 -3.45
CA VAL A 50 3.98 20.21 -3.69
C VAL A 50 4.49 21.21 -2.64
N TYR A 51 4.49 20.80 -1.38
CA TYR A 51 5.08 21.60 -0.30
C TYR A 51 6.59 21.77 -0.52
N ALA A 52 7.30 20.69 -0.83
CA ALA A 52 8.74 20.68 -0.98
C ALA A 52 9.25 21.55 -2.16
N GLU A 53 8.44 21.75 -3.22
CA GLU A 53 8.77 22.71 -4.28
C GLU A 53 8.76 24.16 -3.79
N THR A 54 7.97 24.48 -2.78
CA THR A 54 7.82 25.85 -2.23
C THR A 54 8.71 26.12 -1.03
N ASP A 55 9.31 25.11 -0.42
CA ASP A 55 10.22 25.26 0.72
C ASP A 55 11.63 25.71 0.28
N MET A 56 12.52 25.94 1.25
CA MET A 56 13.90 26.39 1.00
C MET A 56 14.77 25.39 0.23
N PHE A 57 14.35 24.13 0.09
CA PHE A 57 15.12 23.10 -0.59
C PHE A 57 14.64 22.87 -2.04
N HIS A 58 13.42 23.35 -2.39
CA HIS A 58 12.78 23.23 -3.70
C HIS A 58 12.70 21.78 -4.23
N ARG A 59 12.71 20.81 -3.34
CA ARG A 59 12.59 19.38 -3.64
C ARG A 59 12.40 18.55 -2.37
N VAL A 60 11.83 17.37 -2.51
CA VAL A 60 11.80 16.37 -1.42
C VAL A 60 13.23 15.99 -1.00
N ILE A 61 13.49 16.03 0.30
CA ILE A 61 14.77 15.66 0.91
C ILE A 61 14.62 14.49 1.89
N ALA A 62 15.72 13.78 2.15
CA ALA A 62 15.79 12.74 3.17
C ALA A 62 15.63 13.31 4.58
N HIS A 63 15.08 12.52 5.48
CA HIS A 63 15.23 12.72 6.91
C HIS A 63 16.74 12.71 7.26
N GLY A 64 17.21 13.67 8.05
CA GLY A 64 18.64 13.73 8.40
C GLY A 64 19.16 12.42 9.02
N MET A 65 18.34 11.78 9.85
CA MET A 65 18.68 10.54 10.52
C MET A 65 18.76 9.32 9.59
N TRP A 66 18.28 9.39 8.33
CA TRP A 66 18.52 8.34 7.33
C TRP A 66 20.03 8.14 7.08
N GLY A 67 20.77 9.24 6.91
CA GLY A 67 22.24 9.18 6.77
C GLY A 67 22.95 8.72 8.04
N ALA A 68 22.43 9.06 9.22
CA ALA A 68 22.90 8.51 10.49
C ALA A 68 22.69 6.99 10.58
N GLY A 69 21.60 6.49 9.99
CA GLY A 69 21.35 5.04 9.86
C GLY A 69 22.44 4.29 9.10
N LEU A 70 23.08 4.92 8.10
CA LEU A 70 24.24 4.33 7.38
C LEU A 70 25.47 4.22 8.29
N ILE A 71 25.72 5.21 9.15
CA ILE A 71 26.78 5.14 10.17
C ILE A 71 26.49 3.98 11.13
N SER A 72 25.25 3.88 11.63
CA SER A 72 24.85 2.79 12.52
C SER A 72 25.02 1.42 11.87
N ALA A 73 24.69 1.29 10.57
CA ALA A 73 24.90 0.06 9.84
C ALA A 73 26.37 -0.35 9.79
N ILE A 74 27.29 0.61 9.53
CA ILE A 74 28.75 0.33 9.54
C ILE A 74 29.19 -0.15 10.92
N LEU A 75 28.78 0.54 11.98
CA LEU A 75 29.17 0.18 13.34
C LEU A 75 28.69 -1.21 13.74
N GLY A 76 27.49 -1.59 13.32
CA GLY A 76 26.91 -2.88 13.66
C GLY A 76 27.34 -4.04 12.77
N THR A 77 27.86 -3.79 11.55
CA THR A 77 28.11 -4.84 10.56
C THR A 77 29.55 -4.90 10.07
N GLU A 78 30.34 -3.82 10.19
CA GLU A 78 31.68 -3.74 9.59
C GLU A 78 32.77 -3.40 10.60
N LEU A 79 32.63 -2.29 11.38
CA LEU A 79 33.64 -1.81 12.31
C LEU A 79 33.01 -1.13 13.54
N PRO A 80 33.00 -1.75 14.71
CA PRO A 80 33.55 -3.05 15.10
C PRO A 80 32.80 -4.27 14.54
N GLY A 81 31.52 -4.12 14.10
CA GLY A 81 30.69 -5.22 13.63
C GLY A 81 29.91 -5.92 14.76
N PRO A 82 29.49 -7.18 14.56
CA PRO A 82 28.65 -7.92 15.51
C PRO A 82 29.17 -7.90 16.95
N GLY A 83 28.27 -7.59 17.89
CA GLY A 83 28.62 -7.48 19.32
C GLY A 83 29.05 -6.06 19.76
N ALA A 84 29.10 -5.09 18.83
CA ALA A 84 29.30 -3.70 19.17
C ALA A 84 28.07 -3.12 19.90
N ILE A 85 28.30 -2.26 20.91
CA ILE A 85 27.24 -1.55 21.63
C ILE A 85 27.42 -0.05 21.39
N TYR A 86 26.41 0.55 20.76
CA TYR A 86 26.39 1.97 20.50
C TYR A 86 26.08 2.73 21.80
N LEU A 87 27.02 3.60 22.24
CA LEU A 87 26.92 4.31 23.51
C LEU A 87 26.48 5.78 23.30
N GLY A 88 26.97 6.42 22.24
CA GLY A 88 26.66 7.81 22.00
C GLY A 88 26.97 8.24 20.57
N GLN A 89 26.34 9.36 20.15
CA GLN A 89 26.54 9.95 18.84
C GLN A 89 26.36 11.47 18.90
N SER A 90 27.30 12.21 18.32
CA SER A 90 27.08 13.60 17.90
C SER A 90 26.95 13.66 16.38
N LEU A 91 26.04 14.50 15.87
CA LEU A 91 25.86 14.71 14.45
C LEU A 91 25.62 16.19 14.13
N ARG A 92 26.21 16.63 13.02
CA ARG A 92 25.95 17.93 12.39
C ARG A 92 25.51 17.66 10.94
N PHE A 93 24.33 18.12 10.57
CA PHE A 93 23.79 18.06 9.23
C PHE A 93 24.16 19.37 8.51
N THR A 94 24.91 19.26 7.42
CA THR A 94 25.49 20.44 6.74
C THR A 94 24.86 20.71 5.38
N ARG A 95 24.26 19.68 4.74
CA ARG A 95 23.58 19.79 3.44
C ARG A 95 22.40 18.82 3.36
N PRO A 96 21.32 19.20 2.63
CA PRO A 96 20.23 18.29 2.35
C PRO A 96 20.66 17.18 1.38
N VAL A 97 20.03 16.02 1.54
CA VAL A 97 20.18 14.86 0.65
C VAL A 97 18.86 14.65 -0.09
N GLY A 98 18.86 14.67 -1.41
CA GLY A 98 17.67 14.46 -2.25
C GLY A 98 17.61 13.08 -2.85
N VAL A 99 16.41 12.70 -3.34
CA VAL A 99 16.23 11.44 -4.07
C VAL A 99 17.20 11.37 -5.25
N GLY A 100 17.89 10.22 -5.39
CA GLY A 100 18.91 9.98 -6.39
C GLY A 100 20.34 10.36 -5.95
N ASP A 101 20.52 11.09 -4.83
CA ASP A 101 21.86 11.35 -4.28
C ASP A 101 22.47 10.05 -3.73
N THR A 102 23.75 9.85 -4.03
CA THR A 102 24.52 8.70 -3.54
C THR A 102 25.41 9.16 -2.39
N ILE A 103 25.18 8.57 -1.21
CA ILE A 103 25.88 8.92 0.02
C ILE A 103 26.86 7.82 0.40
N THR A 104 28.12 8.20 0.63
CA THR A 104 29.13 7.35 1.23
C THR A 104 29.33 7.77 2.68
N ALA A 105 28.88 6.93 3.60
CA ALA A 105 29.21 7.05 5.02
C ALA A 105 30.56 6.39 5.29
N CYS A 106 31.40 7.04 6.10
CA CYS A 106 32.70 6.55 6.52
C CYS A 106 32.87 6.76 8.02
N VAL A 107 33.44 5.77 8.69
CA VAL A 107 33.85 5.86 10.09
C VAL A 107 35.34 5.59 10.18
N THR A 108 36.04 6.35 11.05
CA THR A 108 37.49 6.21 11.28
C THR A 108 37.74 6.18 12.77
N VAL A 109 38.45 5.19 13.27
CA VAL A 109 38.79 5.09 14.69
C VAL A 109 39.75 6.22 15.06
N ALA A 110 39.27 7.21 15.84
CA ALA A 110 40.04 8.34 16.32
C ALA A 110 40.72 8.04 17.66
N GLN A 111 40.09 7.27 18.54
CA GLN A 111 40.61 6.98 19.89
C GLN A 111 40.18 5.60 20.36
N LYS A 112 41.07 4.92 21.13
CA LYS A 112 40.77 3.73 21.93
C LYS A 112 40.91 4.02 23.40
N ARG A 113 39.92 3.61 24.20
CA ARG A 113 39.94 3.70 25.68
C ARG A 113 39.88 2.32 26.24
N ALA A 114 40.94 1.87 26.89
CA ALA A 114 41.00 0.49 27.46
C ALA A 114 39.94 0.27 28.55
N GLU A 115 39.63 1.31 29.30
CA GLU A 115 38.56 1.31 30.26
C GLU A 115 37.22 1.05 29.51
N HIS A 116 36.52 -0.03 29.88
CA HIS A 116 35.27 -0.49 29.28
C HIS A 116 35.34 -0.87 27.77
N HIS A 117 36.53 -0.96 27.15
CA HIS A 117 36.75 -1.29 25.72
C HIS A 117 36.03 -0.36 24.77
N VAL A 118 36.05 0.95 25.06
CA VAL A 118 35.37 1.98 24.26
C VAL A 118 36.28 2.48 23.14
N ILE A 119 35.72 2.63 21.94
CA ILE A 119 36.36 3.31 20.81
C ILE A 119 35.54 4.55 20.45
N VAL A 120 36.23 5.61 20.06
CA VAL A 120 35.65 6.84 19.50
C VAL A 120 35.95 6.84 18.00
N LEU A 121 34.91 7.02 17.19
CA LEU A 121 35.07 7.06 15.74
C LEU A 121 34.61 8.42 15.19
N ASP A 122 35.44 9.03 14.36
CA ASP A 122 35.01 10.13 13.51
C ASP A 122 34.09 9.60 12.41
N CYS A 123 32.95 10.24 12.25
CA CYS A 123 31.90 9.84 11.31
C CYS A 123 31.70 10.93 10.28
N THR A 124 31.74 10.58 9.00
CA THR A 124 31.43 11.50 7.90
C THR A 124 30.52 10.83 6.88
N CYS A 125 29.58 11.59 6.31
CA CYS A 125 28.86 11.19 5.10
C CYS A 125 29.15 12.23 4.02
N VAL A 126 29.51 11.75 2.83
CA VAL A 126 29.77 12.60 1.66
C VAL A 126 28.83 12.20 0.51
N ASN A 127 28.42 13.17 -0.29
CA ASN A 127 27.63 12.91 -1.48
C ASN A 127 28.51 12.54 -2.68
N GLN A 128 27.90 12.23 -3.81
CA GLN A 128 28.58 11.88 -5.07
C GLN A 128 29.51 12.97 -5.63
N LYS A 129 29.42 14.21 -5.12
CA LYS A 129 30.27 15.34 -5.49
C LYS A 129 31.47 15.51 -4.54
N GLY A 130 31.58 14.65 -3.51
CA GLY A 130 32.60 14.77 -2.47
C GLY A 130 32.29 15.80 -1.39
N GLU A 131 31.07 16.35 -1.37
CA GLU A 131 30.67 17.34 -0.38
C GLU A 131 30.17 16.64 0.90
N THR A 132 30.65 17.12 2.06
CA THR A 132 30.18 16.61 3.35
C THR A 132 28.72 17.00 3.60
N VAL A 133 27.88 16.03 3.87
CA VAL A 133 26.46 16.18 4.21
C VAL A 133 26.20 15.96 5.71
N ILE A 134 26.98 15.05 6.34
CA ILE A 134 26.93 14.79 7.78
C ILE A 134 28.38 14.68 8.31
N SER A 135 28.63 15.20 9.50
CA SER A 135 29.85 14.98 10.26
C SER A 135 29.53 14.79 11.75
N GLY A 136 30.39 14.08 12.48
CA GLY A 136 30.21 13.90 13.91
C GLY A 136 31.11 12.81 14.47
N GLN A 137 30.82 12.35 15.68
CA GLN A 137 31.55 11.28 16.34
C GLN A 137 30.62 10.26 16.97
N ALA A 138 30.99 8.99 16.91
CA ALA A 138 30.34 7.90 17.60
C ALA A 138 31.22 7.37 18.76
N GLU A 139 30.59 7.02 19.87
CA GLU A 139 31.19 6.24 20.94
C GLU A 139 30.59 4.86 20.95
N VAL A 140 31.43 3.82 20.88
CA VAL A 140 31.01 2.43 20.74
C VAL A 140 31.84 1.57 21.70
N LYS A 141 31.18 0.69 22.47
CA LYS A 141 31.86 -0.37 23.17
C LYS A 141 32.17 -1.49 22.17
N ALA A 142 33.44 -1.76 21.94
CA ALA A 142 33.89 -2.81 21.04
C ALA A 142 33.76 -4.19 21.69
N PRO A 143 33.44 -5.23 20.90
CA PRO A 143 33.41 -6.61 21.40
C PRO A 143 34.81 -7.09 21.81
N THR A 144 34.85 -7.98 22.77
CA THR A 144 36.11 -8.65 23.23
C THR A 144 36.21 -10.09 22.72
N GLU A 145 35.07 -10.63 22.24
CA GLU A 145 35.00 -11.98 21.70
C GLU A 145 34.78 -11.97 20.21
N LYS A 146 35.44 -12.89 19.50
CA LYS A 146 35.27 -13.04 18.05
C LYS A 146 33.90 -13.62 17.70
N VAL A 147 33.19 -13.00 16.77
CA VAL A 147 31.92 -13.46 16.25
C VAL A 147 32.00 -13.58 14.73
N SER A 148 31.60 -14.74 14.21
CA SER A 148 31.42 -14.97 12.78
C SER A 148 30.06 -15.64 12.56
N ARG A 149 29.21 -15.07 11.72
CA ARG A 149 27.85 -15.55 11.44
C ARG A 149 27.50 -15.36 9.96
N PRO A 150 26.61 -16.17 9.39
CA PRO A 150 26.06 -15.89 8.06
C PRO A 150 25.42 -14.50 8.03
N ARG A 151 25.73 -13.70 6.99
CA ARG A 151 25.07 -12.39 6.77
C ARG A 151 23.60 -12.63 6.41
N MET A 152 22.70 -12.13 7.22
CA MET A 152 21.27 -12.22 6.94
C MET A 152 20.94 -11.31 5.74
N PRO A 153 20.09 -11.76 4.80
CA PRO A 153 19.60 -10.88 3.73
C PRO A 153 18.75 -9.76 4.33
N LEU A 154 18.75 -8.61 3.67
CA LEU A 154 17.80 -7.55 4.03
C LEU A 154 16.36 -8.05 3.83
N PRO A 155 15.42 -7.69 4.70
CA PRO A 155 14.01 -8.00 4.50
C PRO A 155 13.49 -7.36 3.21
N ASP A 156 12.69 -8.11 2.45
CA ASP A 156 11.94 -7.54 1.31
C ASP A 156 10.73 -6.77 1.88
N VAL A 157 10.81 -5.45 1.88
CA VAL A 157 9.75 -4.57 2.38
C VAL A 157 9.15 -3.83 1.20
N ARG A 158 7.83 -3.89 1.06
CA ARG A 158 7.07 -3.17 0.02
C ARG A 158 6.16 -2.14 0.67
N ILE A 159 6.22 -0.94 0.15
CA ILE A 159 5.31 0.13 0.55
C ILE A 159 4.02 -0.04 -0.24
N ALA A 160 2.93 -0.34 0.47
CA ALA A 160 1.60 -0.37 -0.12
C ALA A 160 1.02 1.05 -0.09
N SER A 161 1.15 1.82 -1.16
CA SER A 161 0.39 3.05 -1.33
C SER A 161 -0.96 2.72 -1.95
N HIS A 162 -2.05 3.19 -1.33
CA HIS A 162 -3.40 3.10 -1.89
C HIS A 162 -3.76 4.34 -2.73
N ASP A 163 -2.76 4.95 -3.39
CA ASP A 163 -2.95 6.21 -4.14
C ASP A 163 -3.94 6.05 -5.29
N ARG A 164 -3.89 4.93 -5.99
CA ARG A 164 -4.83 4.66 -7.10
C ARG A 164 -6.25 4.43 -6.60
N PHE A 165 -6.39 3.72 -5.49
CA PHE A 165 -7.70 3.59 -4.85
C PHE A 165 -8.24 4.97 -4.45
N ARG A 166 -7.40 5.83 -3.84
CA ARG A 166 -7.78 7.21 -3.50
C ARG A 166 -8.16 8.02 -4.73
N GLN A 167 -7.40 7.92 -5.84
CA GLN A 167 -7.72 8.58 -7.11
C GLN A 167 -9.03 8.07 -7.71
N LEU A 168 -9.29 6.75 -7.68
CA LEU A 168 -10.55 6.17 -8.13
C LEU A 168 -11.73 6.69 -7.31
N MET A 169 -11.57 6.74 -5.98
CA MET A 169 -12.58 7.29 -5.07
C MET A 169 -12.83 8.79 -5.31
N ALA A 170 -11.78 9.57 -5.57
CA ALA A 170 -11.93 10.99 -5.91
C ALA A 170 -12.73 11.17 -7.21
N ARG A 171 -12.41 10.42 -8.27
CA ARG A 171 -13.18 10.45 -9.53
C ARG A 171 -14.63 10.02 -9.34
N ALA A 172 -14.90 9.02 -8.52
CA ALA A 172 -16.27 8.59 -8.23
C ALA A 172 -17.08 9.68 -7.52
N LYS A 173 -16.43 10.52 -6.70
CA LYS A 173 -17.04 11.65 -5.99
C LYS A 173 -17.30 12.88 -6.88
N ASP A 174 -16.56 13.03 -7.98
CA ASP A 174 -16.77 14.13 -8.94
C ASP A 174 -18.08 13.98 -9.72
N GLY A 175 -18.67 12.77 -9.72
CA GLY A 175 -19.99 12.48 -10.27
C GLY A 175 -21.13 12.73 -9.29
N SER A 176 -22.37 12.67 -9.78
CA SER A 176 -23.56 12.64 -8.90
C SER A 176 -23.67 11.27 -8.22
N ALA A 177 -24.03 11.26 -6.92
CA ALA A 177 -24.29 10.02 -6.19
C ALA A 177 -25.33 9.15 -6.91
N CYS A 178 -25.03 7.86 -7.07
CA CYS A 178 -25.85 6.93 -7.82
C CYS A 178 -26.93 6.30 -6.94
N VAL A 179 -28.19 6.37 -7.36
CA VAL A 179 -29.27 5.67 -6.63
C VAL A 179 -29.05 4.16 -6.74
N THR A 180 -28.86 3.51 -5.60
CA THR A 180 -28.43 2.12 -5.50
C THR A 180 -29.43 1.29 -4.71
N ALA A 181 -29.98 0.24 -5.33
CA ALA A 181 -30.83 -0.72 -4.64
C ALA A 181 -29.94 -1.73 -3.87
N VAL A 182 -29.95 -1.62 -2.54
CA VAL A 182 -29.16 -2.48 -1.64
C VAL A 182 -30.00 -3.69 -1.25
N VAL A 183 -29.55 -4.85 -1.68
CA VAL A 183 -30.33 -6.09 -1.60
C VAL A 183 -30.06 -6.84 -0.32
N HIS A 184 -31.03 -6.89 0.59
CA HIS A 184 -31.00 -7.66 1.84
C HIS A 184 -29.78 -7.35 2.74
N PRO A 185 -29.54 -6.07 3.14
CA PRO A 185 -28.38 -5.70 3.99
C PRO A 185 -28.66 -6.04 5.47
N CYS A 186 -28.76 -7.33 5.81
CA CYS A 186 -29.15 -7.83 7.11
C CYS A 186 -27.96 -8.29 8.00
N SER A 187 -26.76 -7.74 7.78
CA SER A 187 -25.58 -7.92 8.64
C SER A 187 -24.91 -6.58 8.96
N ALA A 188 -24.19 -6.51 10.07
CA ALA A 188 -23.48 -5.30 10.50
C ALA A 188 -22.45 -4.85 9.43
N ASP A 189 -21.74 -5.80 8.80
CA ASP A 189 -20.76 -5.49 7.76
C ASP A 189 -21.40 -4.88 6.52
N ALA A 190 -22.54 -5.45 6.07
CA ALA A 190 -23.27 -4.89 4.93
C ALA A 190 -23.79 -3.49 5.24
N MET A 191 -24.27 -3.23 6.45
CA MET A 191 -24.73 -1.89 6.86
C MET A 191 -23.60 -0.88 6.92
N ARG A 192 -22.43 -1.25 7.46
CA ARG A 192 -21.25 -0.38 7.45
C ARG A 192 -20.84 -0.02 6.02
N ALA A 193 -20.73 -1.01 5.14
CA ALA A 193 -20.36 -0.78 3.74
C ALA A 193 -21.32 0.17 3.01
N VAL A 194 -22.63 0.05 3.28
CA VAL A 194 -23.65 0.97 2.72
C VAL A 194 -23.46 2.38 3.26
N ALA A 195 -23.28 2.53 4.57
CA ALA A 195 -23.10 3.84 5.21
C ALA A 195 -21.82 4.51 4.72
N GLU A 196 -20.69 3.80 4.66
CA GLU A 196 -19.42 4.31 4.14
C GLU A 196 -19.55 4.80 2.69
N ALA A 197 -20.25 4.05 1.83
CA ALA A 197 -20.48 4.45 0.44
C ALA A 197 -21.39 5.68 0.32
N ALA A 198 -22.39 5.81 1.19
CA ALA A 198 -23.29 6.97 1.24
C ALA A 198 -22.56 8.20 1.80
N ASP A 199 -21.81 8.06 2.90
CA ASP A 199 -21.00 9.15 3.50
C ASP A 199 -19.91 9.63 2.53
N ALA A 200 -19.35 8.71 1.73
CA ALA A 200 -18.43 9.05 0.66
C ALA A 200 -19.09 9.82 -0.49
N GLY A 201 -20.43 9.95 -0.53
CA GLY A 201 -21.16 10.64 -1.57
C GLY A 201 -21.22 9.88 -2.91
N ILE A 202 -20.98 8.57 -2.90
CA ILE A 202 -20.95 7.74 -4.11
C ILE A 202 -22.32 7.14 -4.41
N VAL A 203 -23.10 6.78 -3.37
CA VAL A 203 -24.40 6.16 -3.52
C VAL A 203 -25.50 6.87 -2.73
N VAL A 204 -26.72 6.81 -3.25
CA VAL A 204 -27.96 7.10 -2.53
C VAL A 204 -28.67 5.77 -2.32
N PRO A 205 -28.62 5.17 -1.10
CA PRO A 205 -29.09 3.81 -0.90
C PRO A 205 -30.61 3.72 -0.79
N ILE A 206 -31.20 2.69 -1.39
CA ILE A 206 -32.54 2.18 -1.12
C ILE A 206 -32.36 0.80 -0.48
N LEU A 207 -32.64 0.68 0.82
CA LEU A 207 -32.49 -0.58 1.56
C LEU A 207 -33.71 -1.47 1.30
N ILE A 208 -33.50 -2.65 0.77
CA ILE A 208 -34.57 -3.61 0.41
C ILE A 208 -34.37 -4.92 1.15
N GLY A 209 -35.27 -5.25 2.06
CA GLY A 209 -35.19 -6.45 2.89
C GLY A 209 -36.14 -6.40 4.09
N PRO A 210 -36.10 -7.41 4.99
CA PRO A 210 -36.93 -7.41 6.18
C PRO A 210 -36.55 -6.26 7.13
N ALA A 211 -37.45 -5.28 7.28
CA ALA A 211 -37.19 -4.03 7.98
C ALA A 211 -36.64 -4.25 9.41
N ALA A 212 -37.23 -5.18 10.17
CA ALA A 212 -36.77 -5.48 11.52
C ALA A 212 -35.33 -6.02 11.57
N ARG A 213 -34.94 -6.87 10.60
CA ARG A 213 -33.58 -7.42 10.51
C ARG A 213 -32.58 -6.35 10.09
N MET A 214 -32.95 -5.46 9.16
CA MET A 214 -32.13 -4.34 8.73
C MET A 214 -31.92 -3.34 9.87
N THR A 215 -32.95 -3.02 10.65
CA THR A 215 -32.83 -2.15 11.83
C THR A 215 -31.90 -2.73 12.90
N ASN A 216 -31.99 -4.04 13.16
CA ASN A 216 -31.07 -4.71 14.08
C ASN A 216 -29.62 -4.68 13.57
N ALA A 217 -29.41 -4.99 12.30
CA ALA A 217 -28.08 -4.95 11.67
C ALA A 217 -27.47 -3.53 11.70
N ALA A 218 -28.29 -2.50 11.48
CA ALA A 218 -27.86 -1.10 11.59
C ALA A 218 -27.47 -0.74 13.03
N LYS A 219 -28.24 -1.17 14.02
CA LYS A 219 -27.92 -0.98 15.45
C LYS A 219 -26.60 -1.68 15.82
N ASP A 220 -26.40 -2.92 15.39
CA ASP A 220 -25.17 -3.69 15.64
C ASP A 220 -23.95 -3.07 14.93
N ALA A 221 -24.18 -2.40 13.80
CA ALA A 221 -23.16 -1.66 13.07
C ALA A 221 -22.86 -0.26 13.62
N GLY A 222 -23.72 0.29 14.49
CA GLY A 222 -23.66 1.67 14.93
C GLY A 222 -24.03 2.70 13.85
N VAL A 223 -24.85 2.31 12.88
CA VAL A 223 -25.25 3.11 11.70
C VAL A 223 -26.67 3.62 11.87
N ASP A 224 -26.87 4.93 11.63
CA ASP A 224 -28.21 5.52 11.54
C ASP A 224 -28.75 5.40 10.11
N ILE A 225 -29.84 4.68 9.94
CA ILE A 225 -30.53 4.49 8.66
C ILE A 225 -31.79 5.35 8.49
N ALA A 226 -32.06 6.26 9.40
CA ALA A 226 -33.30 7.07 9.38
C ALA A 226 -33.39 7.94 8.10
N ALA A 227 -32.28 8.34 7.51
CA ALA A 227 -32.23 9.11 6.27
C ALA A 227 -32.35 8.23 5.01
N PHE A 228 -32.30 6.90 5.12
CA PHE A 228 -32.33 6.00 3.97
C PHE A 228 -33.78 5.55 3.66
N ARG A 229 -34.08 5.47 2.39
CA ARG A 229 -35.35 4.86 1.95
C ARG A 229 -35.31 3.35 2.22
N VAL A 230 -36.32 2.84 2.96
CA VAL A 230 -36.45 1.41 3.29
C VAL A 230 -37.66 0.83 2.58
N ILE A 231 -37.48 -0.32 1.96
CA ILE A 231 -38.55 -1.14 1.35
C ILE A 231 -38.59 -2.46 2.10
N ASP A 232 -39.67 -2.67 2.83
CA ASP A 232 -39.88 -3.89 3.63
C ASP A 232 -40.37 -5.05 2.75
N VAL A 233 -39.62 -6.15 2.77
CA VAL A 233 -39.95 -7.40 2.06
C VAL A 233 -39.55 -8.62 2.93
N PRO A 234 -40.24 -9.75 2.82
CA PRO A 234 -40.16 -10.80 3.84
C PRO A 234 -38.86 -11.59 3.88
N HIS A 235 -38.12 -11.71 2.77
CA HIS A 235 -36.90 -12.54 2.66
C HIS A 235 -36.01 -12.12 1.50
N SER A 236 -34.80 -12.75 1.38
CA SER A 236 -33.76 -12.43 0.42
C SER A 236 -34.18 -12.52 -1.05
N HIS A 237 -34.92 -13.57 -1.42
CA HIS A 237 -35.44 -13.72 -2.79
C HIS A 237 -36.41 -12.58 -3.17
N ALA A 238 -37.31 -12.21 -2.24
CA ALA A 238 -38.21 -11.09 -2.46
C ALA A 238 -37.41 -9.77 -2.58
N ALA A 239 -36.35 -9.61 -1.78
CA ALA A 239 -35.46 -8.44 -1.86
C ALA A 239 -34.73 -8.36 -3.21
N ALA A 240 -34.26 -9.50 -3.73
CA ALA A 240 -33.61 -9.54 -5.04
C ALA A 240 -34.58 -9.20 -6.18
N ALA A 241 -35.78 -9.77 -6.16
CA ALA A 241 -36.81 -9.47 -7.16
C ALA A 241 -37.27 -8.01 -7.14
N GLU A 242 -37.51 -7.45 -5.95
CA GLU A 242 -37.90 -6.04 -5.77
C GLU A 242 -36.80 -5.10 -6.24
N ALA A 243 -35.52 -5.36 -5.88
CA ALA A 243 -34.38 -4.54 -6.30
C ALA A 243 -34.23 -4.52 -7.82
N VAL A 244 -34.34 -5.66 -8.47
CA VAL A 244 -34.33 -5.77 -9.95
C VAL A 244 -35.49 -4.98 -10.56
N ALA A 245 -36.69 -5.07 -9.98
CA ALA A 245 -37.86 -4.30 -10.44
C ALA A 245 -37.63 -2.78 -10.35
N ARG A 246 -36.98 -2.28 -9.28
CA ARG A 246 -36.62 -0.86 -9.13
C ARG A 246 -35.62 -0.40 -10.19
N VAL A 247 -34.61 -1.22 -10.50
CA VAL A 247 -33.66 -0.90 -11.58
C VAL A 247 -34.38 -0.87 -12.94
N ARG A 248 -35.27 -1.82 -13.22
CA ARG A 248 -36.09 -1.83 -14.46
C ARG A 248 -36.99 -0.60 -14.58
N ALA A 249 -37.52 -0.13 -13.45
CA ALA A 249 -38.36 1.06 -13.41
C ALA A 249 -37.55 2.37 -13.52
N GLY A 250 -36.21 2.31 -13.54
CA GLY A 250 -35.34 3.49 -13.54
C GLY A 250 -35.27 4.21 -12.19
N GLU A 251 -35.79 3.62 -11.11
CA GLU A 251 -35.71 4.19 -9.75
C GLU A 251 -34.33 4.00 -9.10
N ALA A 252 -33.56 3.03 -9.57
CA ALA A 252 -32.18 2.80 -9.18
C ALA A 252 -31.34 2.45 -10.43
N ALA A 253 -30.06 2.82 -10.42
CA ALA A 253 -29.14 2.52 -11.51
C ALA A 253 -28.14 1.40 -11.18
N LEU A 254 -28.00 1.08 -9.89
CA LEU A 254 -27.09 0.04 -9.40
C LEU A 254 -27.81 -0.94 -8.46
N LEU A 255 -27.27 -2.15 -8.42
CA LEU A 255 -27.57 -3.16 -7.40
C LEU A 255 -26.34 -3.34 -6.49
N MET A 256 -26.52 -3.27 -5.19
CA MET A 256 -25.50 -3.59 -4.20
C MET A 256 -25.93 -4.84 -3.43
N LYS A 257 -25.10 -5.88 -3.50
CA LYS A 257 -25.36 -7.12 -2.77
C LYS A 257 -25.11 -6.95 -1.28
N GLY A 258 -26.09 -7.26 -0.45
CA GLY A 258 -25.98 -7.36 1.00
C GLY A 258 -25.70 -8.80 1.47
N SER A 259 -26.44 -9.24 2.51
CA SER A 259 -26.24 -10.51 3.21
C SER A 259 -27.12 -11.64 2.63
N LEU A 260 -27.02 -11.88 1.32
CA LEU A 260 -27.69 -12.99 0.63
C LEU A 260 -26.68 -13.77 -0.21
N HIS A 261 -27.03 -14.97 -0.66
CA HIS A 261 -26.18 -15.73 -1.57
C HIS A 261 -26.13 -15.11 -2.96
N THR A 262 -24.99 -15.25 -3.63
CA THR A 262 -24.79 -14.62 -4.95
C THR A 262 -25.75 -15.19 -6.01
N ASP A 263 -26.05 -16.48 -5.95
CA ASP A 263 -26.99 -17.17 -6.83
C ASP A 263 -28.44 -16.65 -6.69
N GLU A 264 -28.88 -16.28 -5.48
CA GLU A 264 -30.20 -15.67 -5.26
C GLU A 264 -30.33 -14.32 -6.00
N LEU A 265 -29.32 -13.46 -5.88
CA LEU A 265 -29.30 -12.18 -6.58
C LEU A 265 -29.16 -12.39 -8.09
N MET A 266 -28.21 -13.22 -8.51
CA MET A 266 -27.96 -13.47 -9.93
C MET A 266 -29.14 -14.12 -10.63
N GLY A 267 -29.86 -15.04 -9.95
CA GLY A 267 -31.09 -15.63 -10.47
C GLY A 267 -32.15 -14.58 -10.83
N ALA A 268 -32.32 -13.56 -10.00
CA ALA A 268 -33.21 -12.42 -10.29
C ALA A 268 -32.68 -11.53 -11.43
N VAL A 269 -31.38 -11.26 -11.44
CA VAL A 269 -30.72 -10.39 -12.46
C VAL A 269 -30.78 -11.01 -13.85
N VAL A 270 -30.52 -12.33 -13.98
CA VAL A 270 -30.48 -13.02 -15.29
C VAL A 270 -31.81 -13.64 -15.72
N SER A 271 -32.89 -13.40 -14.99
CA SER A 271 -34.22 -13.86 -15.37
C SER A 271 -34.59 -13.38 -16.78
N SER A 272 -35.15 -14.27 -17.63
CA SER A 272 -35.53 -13.91 -19.01
C SER A 272 -36.64 -12.86 -19.07
N ASP A 273 -37.59 -12.93 -18.14
CA ASP A 273 -38.84 -12.14 -18.22
C ASP A 273 -38.78 -10.89 -17.35
N THR A 274 -38.13 -11.00 -16.19
CA THR A 274 -38.12 -9.94 -15.16
C THR A 274 -36.76 -9.41 -14.84
N GLY A 275 -35.67 -9.95 -15.42
CA GLY A 275 -34.28 -9.60 -15.12
C GLY A 275 -33.78 -8.35 -15.84
N LEU A 276 -32.46 -8.17 -15.80
CA LEU A 276 -31.74 -7.04 -16.39
C LEU A 276 -30.86 -7.45 -17.58
N ARG A 277 -31.23 -8.56 -18.25
CA ARG A 277 -30.46 -9.07 -19.39
C ARG A 277 -30.40 -8.04 -20.53
N THR A 278 -29.21 -7.94 -21.11
CA THR A 278 -28.96 -7.19 -22.35
C THR A 278 -28.49 -8.16 -23.45
N GLU A 279 -28.04 -7.62 -24.58
CA GLU A 279 -27.42 -8.43 -25.64
C GLU A 279 -26.02 -8.92 -25.28
N ARG A 280 -25.37 -8.31 -24.27
CA ARG A 280 -24.04 -8.68 -23.81
C ARG A 280 -24.09 -9.72 -22.69
N ARG A 281 -23.11 -10.62 -22.69
CA ARG A 281 -22.88 -11.54 -21.58
C ARG A 281 -22.45 -10.77 -20.33
N ILE A 282 -23.07 -11.07 -19.19
CA ILE A 282 -22.62 -10.55 -17.89
C ILE A 282 -21.27 -11.16 -17.52
N SER A 283 -20.39 -10.36 -16.93
CA SER A 283 -19.06 -10.80 -16.46
C SER A 283 -18.69 -10.14 -15.15
N HIS A 284 -17.76 -10.75 -14.44
CA HIS A 284 -17.21 -10.21 -13.20
C HIS A 284 -15.82 -9.61 -13.45
N ALA A 285 -15.54 -8.45 -12.88
CA ALA A 285 -14.23 -7.79 -13.01
C ALA A 285 -13.71 -7.32 -11.64
N TYR A 286 -12.47 -7.67 -11.33
CA TYR A 286 -11.70 -7.07 -10.24
C TYR A 286 -10.79 -5.97 -10.78
N VAL A 287 -10.84 -4.79 -10.20
CA VAL A 287 -9.86 -3.73 -10.42
C VAL A 287 -8.85 -3.79 -9.28
N MET A 288 -7.62 -4.20 -9.60
CA MET A 288 -6.57 -4.46 -8.63
C MET A 288 -5.59 -3.29 -8.57
N ASP A 289 -5.36 -2.76 -7.38
CA ASP A 289 -4.23 -1.87 -7.09
C ASP A 289 -3.08 -2.70 -6.50
N VAL A 290 -2.15 -3.11 -7.36
CA VAL A 290 -1.05 -4.00 -7.00
C VAL A 290 0.19 -3.18 -6.65
N PRO A 291 0.70 -3.25 -5.41
CA PRO A 291 1.92 -2.55 -5.01
C PRO A 291 3.10 -2.88 -5.92
N GLY A 292 3.82 -1.85 -6.38
CA GLY A 292 4.97 -2.00 -7.26
C GLY A 292 4.64 -2.30 -8.74
N TYR A 293 3.38 -2.50 -9.10
CA TYR A 293 2.97 -2.61 -10.50
C TYR A 293 2.51 -1.23 -11.04
N PRO A 294 3.05 -0.75 -12.18
CA PRO A 294 2.89 0.66 -12.58
C PRO A 294 1.49 1.03 -13.10
N ARG A 295 0.58 0.07 -13.26
CA ARG A 295 -0.77 0.26 -13.82
C ARG A 295 -1.81 -0.53 -13.05
N PRO A 296 -3.10 -0.07 -12.99
CA PRO A 296 -4.16 -0.92 -12.47
C PRO A 296 -4.30 -2.17 -13.35
N LEU A 297 -4.59 -3.30 -12.72
CA LEU A 297 -4.90 -4.55 -13.41
C LEU A 297 -6.40 -4.82 -13.30
N ILE A 298 -7.03 -5.18 -14.42
CA ILE A 298 -8.40 -5.68 -14.44
C ILE A 298 -8.32 -7.19 -14.68
N ILE A 299 -8.82 -7.97 -13.72
CA ILE A 299 -8.90 -9.44 -13.84
C ILE A 299 -10.35 -9.80 -14.11
N THR A 300 -10.61 -10.46 -15.22
CA THR A 300 -11.93 -10.85 -15.72
C THR A 300 -11.88 -12.13 -16.59
N ASP A 301 -12.88 -13.01 -16.76
CA ASP A 301 -14.01 -13.12 -15.87
C ASP A 301 -13.57 -13.89 -14.63
N ALA A 302 -13.83 -13.35 -13.45
CA ALA A 302 -13.28 -13.94 -12.26
C ALA A 302 -14.23 -14.92 -11.54
N ALA A 303 -15.55 -14.90 -11.86
CA ALA A 303 -16.50 -15.66 -11.05
C ALA A 303 -17.84 -16.03 -11.70
N ILE A 304 -18.19 -15.56 -12.89
CA ILE A 304 -19.54 -15.72 -13.47
C ILE A 304 -19.58 -16.81 -14.54
N ASN A 305 -18.62 -16.79 -15.47
CA ASN A 305 -18.64 -17.71 -16.62
C ASN A 305 -17.61 -18.83 -16.41
N ILE A 306 -18.07 -20.06 -16.21
CA ILE A 306 -17.21 -21.22 -15.93
C ILE A 306 -16.54 -21.73 -17.22
N GLU A 307 -17.32 -21.89 -18.30
CA GLU A 307 -16.85 -22.37 -19.61
C GLU A 307 -17.32 -21.41 -20.72
N PRO A 308 -16.71 -20.22 -20.83
CA PRO A 308 -17.15 -19.23 -21.80
C PRO A 308 -16.80 -19.65 -23.23
N THR A 309 -17.78 -19.51 -24.13
CA THR A 309 -17.58 -19.65 -25.58
C THR A 309 -16.72 -18.52 -26.14
N LEU A 310 -16.38 -18.56 -27.43
CA LEU A 310 -15.65 -17.47 -28.09
C LEU A 310 -16.43 -16.15 -28.04
N GLU A 311 -17.74 -16.19 -28.24
CA GLU A 311 -18.62 -15.01 -28.19
C GLU A 311 -18.69 -14.46 -26.76
N ASP A 312 -18.87 -15.33 -25.75
CA ASP A 312 -18.83 -14.93 -24.35
C ASP A 312 -17.50 -14.26 -23.97
N LYS A 313 -16.35 -14.80 -24.44
CA LYS A 313 -15.03 -14.20 -24.21
C LYS A 313 -14.89 -12.82 -24.88
N ALA A 314 -15.48 -12.63 -26.05
CA ALA A 314 -15.50 -11.33 -26.71
C ALA A 314 -16.29 -10.29 -25.90
N ASP A 315 -17.44 -10.68 -25.34
CA ASP A 315 -18.24 -9.80 -24.49
C ASP A 315 -17.56 -9.50 -23.14
N ILE A 316 -16.94 -10.51 -22.51
CA ILE A 316 -16.14 -10.35 -21.30
C ILE A 316 -15.03 -9.33 -21.53
N ALA A 317 -14.30 -9.46 -22.65
CA ALA A 317 -13.22 -8.53 -23.01
C ALA A 317 -13.76 -7.10 -23.26
N ARG A 318 -14.89 -6.95 -23.97
CA ARG A 318 -15.52 -5.64 -24.19
C ARG A 318 -15.95 -4.99 -22.88
N ASN A 319 -16.58 -5.74 -21.97
CA ASN A 319 -16.98 -5.23 -20.65
C ASN A 319 -15.79 -4.71 -19.87
N ALA A 320 -14.64 -5.44 -19.88
CA ALA A 320 -13.43 -5.03 -19.21
C ALA A 320 -12.77 -3.79 -19.86
N ILE A 321 -12.82 -3.68 -21.20
CA ILE A 321 -12.33 -2.50 -21.94
C ILE A 321 -13.17 -1.28 -21.60
N ASP A 322 -14.49 -1.40 -21.60
CA ASP A 322 -15.40 -0.31 -21.25
C ASP A 322 -15.14 0.15 -19.79
N LEU A 323 -14.97 -0.79 -18.84
CA LEU A 323 -14.59 -0.48 -17.47
C LEU A 323 -13.25 0.24 -17.40
N ALA A 324 -12.24 -0.22 -18.16
CA ALA A 324 -10.92 0.42 -18.22
C ALA A 324 -11.02 1.88 -18.68
N HIS A 325 -11.81 2.18 -19.69
CA HIS A 325 -12.05 3.55 -20.15
C HIS A 325 -12.72 4.41 -19.05
N VAL A 326 -13.72 3.86 -18.35
CA VAL A 326 -14.41 4.57 -17.24
C VAL A 326 -13.45 4.94 -16.13
N ILE A 327 -12.53 4.04 -15.77
CA ILE A 327 -11.52 4.32 -14.72
C ILE A 327 -10.32 5.12 -15.23
N GLY A 328 -10.31 5.54 -16.52
CA GLY A 328 -9.34 6.48 -17.10
C GLY A 328 -8.15 5.84 -17.79
N ILE A 329 -8.25 4.58 -18.20
CA ILE A 329 -7.23 3.91 -19.02
C ILE A 329 -7.63 4.08 -20.49
N GLU A 330 -7.02 5.03 -21.20
CA GLU A 330 -7.38 5.33 -22.60
C GLU A 330 -7.05 4.21 -23.58
N GLN A 331 -5.96 3.49 -23.36
CA GLN A 331 -5.49 2.40 -24.22
C GLN A 331 -5.25 1.12 -23.42
N PRO A 332 -6.33 0.39 -23.04
CA PRO A 332 -6.19 -0.85 -22.30
C PRO A 332 -5.55 -1.93 -23.15
N ARG A 333 -4.62 -2.69 -22.55
CA ARG A 333 -4.00 -3.86 -23.18
C ARG A 333 -4.67 -5.10 -22.62
N VAL A 334 -5.15 -5.98 -23.50
CA VAL A 334 -5.83 -7.21 -23.11
C VAL A 334 -4.92 -8.41 -23.39
N ALA A 335 -4.73 -9.26 -22.39
CA ALA A 335 -4.10 -10.57 -22.54
C ALA A 335 -5.17 -11.65 -22.27
N ILE A 336 -5.33 -12.58 -23.21
CA ILE A 336 -6.23 -13.73 -23.04
C ILE A 336 -5.35 -14.88 -22.56
N LEU A 337 -5.61 -15.33 -21.32
CA LEU A 337 -4.86 -16.42 -20.71
C LEU A 337 -5.44 -17.77 -21.12
N ALA A 338 -4.58 -18.76 -21.32
CA ALA A 338 -5.00 -20.15 -21.42
C ALA A 338 -5.42 -20.68 -20.06
N ALA A 339 -6.40 -21.60 -20.04
CA ALA A 339 -6.85 -22.24 -18.80
C ALA A 339 -5.80 -23.19 -18.19
N VAL A 340 -4.87 -23.68 -19.01
CA VAL A 340 -3.78 -24.61 -18.64
C VAL A 340 -2.50 -24.23 -19.40
N GLU A 341 -1.37 -24.44 -18.76
CA GLU A 341 -0.05 -24.43 -19.43
C GLU A 341 0.11 -25.76 -20.19
N THR A 342 0.33 -25.72 -21.49
CA THR A 342 0.66 -26.89 -22.33
C THR A 342 2.12 -26.85 -22.71
#